data_40c45422ee3ff4ddd8b0421dc169e3e1
#
_entry.id   40c45422ee3ff4ddd8b0421dc169e3e1
#
_cell.length_a   1.000
_cell.length_b   1.000
_cell.length_c   1.000
_cell.angle_alpha   90.00
_cell.angle_beta   90.00
_cell.angle_gamma   90.00
#
_symmetry.space_group_name_H-M   'P 1'
#
loop_
_entity.id
_entity.type
_entity.pdbx_description
1 polymer ?
#
loop_
_entity_poly.entity_id
_entity_poly.type
_entity_poly.pdbx_seq_one_letter_code
_entity_poly.pdbx_strand_id
1 'polypeptide(L)'
;MIHPNHAWYRGSILFMWMLFACLGASAQDANDKTPNGIQFPAPVGAASQARYKFELSNKTGSAEKGNPPSRGWAPDATSATLSSAGARKLTLEEAQQMAAGTSNPLVRLGQLQVEIAKQNRLSVQAQYFPSIGTTFLNDHLNKQTGQVLTVRRPIAGGTLSVPVNIIGKNQTIFDVNATQPVTPLFAIYQLVKIARADENIAKAKAGMPVAEAANRVEKNYFDLLVAERELITAQSEAKKIQAKWLTASNAGSPRISAEQEADMIAAEKAVSLPASKVQELTASLLGMIGLPEGTKLELVPPEPLVEDVSFDEVAAKAAAANPEVVEAEQTAVKAHSGSKLSKMAYFPTVAIIGGYANQNLMSNAVLPQDFSYIGVLGTWTLFDFGKREHAMKGATAQAEAADLGVQLTKAKVAAGVKSSYLELERSRKLSQLARRMVSATQVIEASYKSDDPEIASARAKMEADMFRAELEYRQAYAKLKALVGAE
;
A
#
# COMPACT_ATOMS: atom_id res chain seq x y z
N MET A 1 -23.08 39.07 56.45
CA MET A 1 -22.74 37.67 56.17
C MET A 1 -23.95 37.09 55.44
N ILE A 2 -23.86 37.05 54.11
CA ILE A 2 -24.97 36.66 53.25
C ILE A 2 -24.50 35.39 52.49
N HIS A 3 -25.17 34.29 52.76
CA HIS A 3 -24.98 33.05 52.03
C HIS A 3 -25.58 33.15 50.62
N PRO A 4 -24.89 32.78 49.55
CA PRO A 4 -25.46 32.70 48.21
C PRO A 4 -26.09 31.33 47.95
N ASN A 5 -27.24 31.38 47.41
CA ASN A 5 -28.24 30.40 47.05
C ASN A 5 -27.74 29.16 46.27
N HIS A 6 -27.90 28.00 46.87
CA HIS A 6 -27.82 26.69 46.20
C HIS A 6 -28.99 26.37 45.19
N ALA A 7 -29.88 27.31 44.94
CA ALA A 7 -31.03 27.11 44.08
C ALA A 7 -30.69 27.08 42.57
N TRP A 8 -29.57 27.66 42.15
CA TRP A 8 -29.16 27.79 40.74
C TRP A 8 -28.67 26.45 40.11
N TYR A 9 -28.08 25.59 40.92
CA TYR A 9 -27.53 24.32 40.41
C TYR A 9 -28.61 23.27 40.07
N ARG A 10 -29.75 23.31 40.74
CA ARG A 10 -30.83 22.36 40.50
C ARG A 10 -31.63 22.68 39.22
N GLY A 11 -31.75 23.93 38.83
CA GLY A 11 -32.45 24.36 37.63
C GLY A 11 -31.74 23.99 36.35
N SER A 12 -30.42 24.12 36.31
CA SER A 12 -29.60 23.83 35.11
C SER A 12 -29.53 22.36 34.75
N ILE A 13 -29.48 21.47 35.78
CA ILE A 13 -29.48 20.03 35.59
C ILE A 13 -30.86 19.51 35.11
N LEU A 14 -31.93 20.07 35.62
CA LEU A 14 -33.31 19.71 35.19
C LEU A 14 -33.61 20.17 33.76
N PHE A 15 -33.04 21.29 33.33
CA PHE A 15 -33.24 21.82 31.97
C PHE A 15 -32.40 21.00 30.94
N MET A 16 -31.22 20.57 31.31
CA MET A 16 -30.41 19.69 30.46
C MET A 16 -31.06 18.29 30.31
N TRP A 17 -31.73 17.76 31.35
CA TRP A 17 -32.53 16.53 31.29
C TRP A 17 -33.80 16.71 30.46
N MET A 18 -34.44 17.87 30.51
CA MET A 18 -35.61 18.16 29.67
C MET A 18 -35.26 18.31 28.18
N LEU A 19 -34.13 18.90 27.85
CA LEU A 19 -33.66 18.97 26.47
C LEU A 19 -33.30 17.59 25.91
N PHE A 20 -32.67 16.71 26.71
CA PHE A 20 -32.43 15.33 26.33
C PHE A 20 -33.69 14.48 26.25
N ALA A 21 -34.67 14.72 27.11
CA ALA A 21 -35.96 14.00 27.07
C ALA A 21 -36.79 14.43 25.84
N CYS A 22 -36.74 15.67 25.40
CA CYS A 22 -37.43 16.13 24.19
C CYS A 22 -36.78 15.61 22.91
N LEU A 23 -35.47 15.39 22.90
CA LEU A 23 -34.76 14.74 21.79
C LEU A 23 -34.99 13.21 21.75
N GLY A 24 -35.27 12.59 22.90
CA GLY A 24 -35.56 11.15 23.01
C GLY A 24 -37.00 10.77 22.68
N ALA A 25 -37.98 11.68 22.88
CA ALA A 25 -39.39 11.40 22.67
C ALA A 25 -39.88 11.50 21.22
N SER A 26 -39.08 12.13 20.32
CA SER A 26 -39.41 12.17 18.90
C SER A 26 -38.88 10.99 18.08
N ALA A 27 -38.25 10.01 18.73
CA ALA A 27 -37.63 8.85 18.05
C ALA A 27 -38.53 7.60 18.05
N GLN A 28 -39.78 7.66 18.56
CA GLN A 28 -40.63 6.49 18.68
C GLN A 28 -41.70 6.33 17.60
N ASP A 29 -41.90 7.29 16.69
CA ASP A 29 -42.88 7.16 15.61
C ASP A 29 -42.36 7.71 14.27
N ALA A 30 -41.29 7.13 13.76
CA ALA A 30 -40.93 7.24 12.33
C ALA A 30 -40.03 6.06 11.94
N ASN A 31 -40.67 5.07 11.37
CA ASN A 31 -40.05 4.04 10.58
C ASN A 31 -39.19 4.70 9.48
N ASP A 32 -37.90 4.30 9.41
CA ASP A 32 -37.04 4.48 8.27
C ASP A 32 -36.48 5.91 8.00
N LYS A 33 -35.40 6.24 8.73
CA LYS A 33 -34.18 6.98 8.27
C LYS A 33 -33.34 7.43 9.45
N THR A 34 -32.23 6.76 9.69
CA THR A 34 -31.25 7.08 10.73
C THR A 34 -30.60 8.44 10.51
N PRO A 35 -30.57 9.34 11.52
CA PRO A 35 -29.59 10.42 11.57
C PRO A 35 -28.40 9.99 12.44
N ASN A 36 -27.24 10.22 11.89
CA ASN A 36 -25.87 10.21 12.43
C ASN A 36 -25.71 10.05 13.96
N GLY A 37 -25.75 8.81 14.42
CA GLY A 37 -25.13 8.43 15.68
C GLY A 37 -23.64 8.23 15.44
N ILE A 38 -22.82 8.55 16.44
CA ILE A 38 -21.39 8.29 16.46
C ILE A 38 -21.18 6.81 16.15
N GLN A 39 -20.84 6.48 14.92
CA GLN A 39 -20.42 5.16 14.51
C GLN A 39 -19.00 4.96 15.02
N PHE A 40 -18.83 4.14 16.06
CA PHE A 40 -17.56 3.48 16.30
C PHE A 40 -17.23 2.64 15.06
N PRO A 41 -16.02 2.69 14.53
CA PRO A 41 -15.64 1.82 13.43
C PRO A 41 -15.85 0.38 13.89
N ALA A 42 -16.59 -0.37 13.07
CA ALA A 42 -16.77 -1.80 13.25
C ALA A 42 -15.39 -2.49 13.34
N PRO A 43 -15.25 -3.58 14.11
CA PRO A 43 -13.99 -4.30 14.19
C PRO A 43 -13.56 -4.71 12.78
N VAL A 44 -12.34 -4.32 12.42
CA VAL A 44 -11.70 -4.66 11.14
C VAL A 44 -11.47 -6.17 11.13
N GLY A 45 -12.38 -6.87 10.53
CA GLY A 45 -12.34 -8.31 10.40
C GLY A 45 -13.29 -8.78 9.31
N ALA A 46 -13.01 -8.43 8.09
CA ALA A 46 -13.34 -9.16 6.86
C ALA A 46 -12.81 -8.33 5.69
N ALA A 47 -11.70 -8.75 5.10
CA ALA A 47 -11.24 -8.25 3.82
C ALA A 47 -12.25 -8.63 2.75
N SER A 48 -13.23 -7.77 2.48
CA SER A 48 -14.01 -7.82 1.27
C SER A 48 -13.18 -7.17 0.17
N GLN A 49 -12.83 -7.96 -0.82
CA GLN A 49 -12.23 -7.55 -2.09
C GLN A 49 -13.12 -6.50 -2.75
N ALA A 50 -12.86 -5.23 -2.53
CA ALA A 50 -13.41 -4.16 -3.34
C ALA A 50 -12.65 -4.14 -4.66
N ARG A 51 -13.22 -4.76 -5.68
CA ARG A 51 -12.83 -4.55 -7.08
C ARG A 51 -13.17 -3.10 -7.43
N TYR A 52 -12.18 -2.25 -7.49
CA TYR A 52 -12.32 -0.93 -8.11
C TYR A 52 -12.49 -1.13 -9.62
N LYS A 53 -13.73 -1.04 -10.11
CA LYS A 53 -14.01 -0.80 -11.52
C LYS A 53 -13.74 0.69 -11.80
N PHE A 54 -12.70 0.96 -12.55
CA PHE A 54 -12.49 2.26 -13.15
C PHE A 54 -13.42 2.35 -14.38
N GLU A 55 -14.54 3.04 -14.27
CA GLU A 55 -15.35 3.45 -15.42
C GLU A 55 -14.83 4.79 -15.94
N LEU A 56 -14.17 4.73 -17.09
CA LEU A 56 -13.86 5.89 -17.91
C LEU A 56 -15.17 6.44 -18.51
N SER A 57 -15.76 7.43 -17.88
CA SER A 57 -16.87 8.17 -18.45
C SER A 57 -16.34 9.19 -19.46
N ASN A 58 -16.42 8.88 -20.74
CA ASN A 58 -16.31 9.84 -21.83
C ASN A 58 -17.55 10.76 -21.82
N LYS A 59 -17.41 11.99 -21.35
CA LYS A 59 -18.33 13.09 -21.66
C LYS A 59 -17.58 14.17 -22.41
N THR A 60 -17.80 14.17 -23.73
CA THR A 60 -17.57 15.32 -24.59
C THR A 60 -18.58 16.43 -24.23
N GLY A 61 -18.10 17.59 -23.86
CA GLY A 61 -18.90 18.78 -23.59
C GLY A 61 -18.02 20.04 -23.67
N SER A 62 -18.36 20.85 -24.62
CA SER A 62 -17.81 22.11 -25.15
C SER A 62 -17.20 23.10 -24.16
N ALA A 63 -16.23 23.81 -24.70
CA ALA A 63 -15.40 24.86 -24.16
C ALA A 63 -16.13 26.01 -23.44
N GLU A 64 -15.56 26.41 -22.29
CA GLU A 64 -15.58 27.80 -21.87
C GLU A 64 -14.24 28.17 -21.23
N LYS A 65 -13.72 29.35 -21.68
CA LYS A 65 -12.40 29.87 -21.37
C LYS A 65 -12.35 30.41 -19.93
N GLY A 66 -11.53 29.86 -19.10
CA GLY A 66 -11.14 30.43 -17.81
C GLY A 66 -9.76 29.92 -17.42
N ASN A 67 -8.75 30.80 -17.50
CA ASN A 67 -7.39 30.52 -17.09
C ASN A 67 -7.31 30.26 -15.56
N PRO A 68 -6.83 29.08 -15.08
CA PRO A 68 -6.33 28.96 -13.73
C PRO A 68 -4.83 29.25 -13.70
N PRO A 69 -4.29 29.73 -12.55
CA PRO A 69 -2.89 30.09 -12.42
C PRO A 69 -2.00 28.84 -12.51
N SER A 70 -1.09 28.89 -13.46
CA SER A 70 -0.04 27.92 -13.65
C SER A 70 0.91 27.88 -12.44
N ARG A 71 0.70 26.91 -11.53
CA ARG A 71 1.80 26.41 -10.73
C ARG A 71 2.53 25.38 -11.59
N GLY A 72 3.55 25.87 -12.27
CA GLY A 72 4.47 25.04 -13.02
C GLY A 72 5.15 24.05 -12.10
N TRP A 73 4.83 22.77 -12.27
CA TRP A 73 5.75 21.72 -11.93
C TRP A 73 6.77 21.67 -13.07
N ALA A 74 7.88 22.34 -12.89
CA ALA A 74 9.09 22.05 -13.65
C ALA A 74 9.69 20.78 -13.00
N PRO A 75 9.83 19.66 -13.73
CA PRO A 75 10.79 18.66 -13.33
C PRO A 75 12.16 19.34 -13.44
N ASP A 76 12.95 19.28 -12.36
CA ASP A 76 14.35 19.61 -12.40
C ASP A 76 15.01 18.71 -13.47
N ALA A 77 15.00 19.23 -14.67
CA ALA A 77 15.84 18.74 -15.75
C ALA A 77 17.26 19.12 -15.36
N THR A 78 17.89 18.29 -14.56
CA THR A 78 19.34 18.18 -14.61
C THR A 78 19.64 17.74 -16.03
N SER A 79 19.97 18.70 -16.85
CA SER A 79 20.39 18.55 -18.25
C SER A 79 21.59 17.61 -18.27
N ALA A 80 21.34 16.30 -18.33
CA ALA A 80 22.32 15.38 -18.84
C ALA A 80 22.55 15.79 -20.29
N THR A 81 23.61 16.53 -20.52
CA THR A 81 24.12 16.84 -21.84
C THR A 81 24.07 15.57 -22.69
N LEU A 82 23.18 15.57 -23.69
CA LEU A 82 23.12 14.57 -24.73
C LEU A 82 24.45 14.62 -25.49
N SER A 83 25.45 13.88 -25.01
CA SER A 83 26.65 13.59 -25.73
C SER A 83 26.28 12.68 -26.89
N SER A 84 26.25 13.25 -28.08
CA SER A 84 26.07 12.53 -29.32
C SER A 84 27.21 11.54 -29.53
N ALA A 85 26.88 10.30 -29.94
CA ALA A 85 27.72 9.32 -30.58
C ALA A 85 28.71 8.51 -29.71
N GLY A 86 28.14 7.76 -28.74
CA GLY A 86 28.83 6.61 -28.14
C GLY A 86 27.77 5.71 -27.48
N ALA A 87 27.86 4.39 -27.67
CA ALA A 87 27.03 3.48 -26.89
C ALA A 87 27.37 3.69 -25.40
N ARG A 88 26.34 3.86 -24.56
CA ARG A 88 26.52 4.00 -23.11
C ARG A 88 26.85 2.63 -22.53
N LYS A 89 28.02 2.50 -21.92
CA LYS A 89 28.35 1.31 -21.14
C LYS A 89 27.49 1.28 -19.88
N LEU A 90 26.84 0.16 -19.66
CA LEU A 90 25.95 -0.05 -18.51
C LEU A 90 26.41 -1.29 -17.78
N THR A 91 26.69 -1.17 -16.48
CA THR A 91 26.94 -2.31 -15.59
C THR A 91 25.64 -2.76 -14.94
N LEU A 92 25.62 -4.00 -14.45
CA LEU A 92 24.43 -4.54 -13.74
C LEU A 92 24.13 -3.75 -12.47
N GLU A 93 25.18 -3.42 -11.69
CA GLU A 93 25.02 -2.65 -10.45
C GLU A 93 24.46 -1.24 -10.71
N GLU A 94 24.96 -0.57 -11.76
CA GLU A 94 24.44 0.75 -12.15
C GLU A 94 22.96 0.66 -12.55
N ALA A 95 22.58 -0.36 -13.33
CA ALA A 95 21.21 -0.58 -13.74
C ALA A 95 20.27 -0.86 -12.54
N GLN A 96 20.72 -1.68 -11.59
CA GLN A 96 19.98 -1.98 -10.36
C GLN A 96 19.84 -0.74 -9.48
N GLN A 97 20.88 0.07 -9.31
CA GLN A 97 20.83 1.32 -8.54
C GLN A 97 19.86 2.33 -9.16
N MET A 98 19.86 2.46 -10.49
CA MET A 98 18.91 3.34 -11.18
C MET A 98 17.46 2.87 -10.97
N ALA A 99 17.20 1.57 -11.03
CA ALA A 99 15.86 1.00 -10.81
C ALA A 99 15.42 1.05 -9.34
N ALA A 100 16.36 0.98 -8.40
CA ALA A 100 16.09 1.10 -6.96
C ALA A 100 15.86 2.56 -6.53
N GLY A 101 16.09 3.52 -7.41
CA GLY A 101 15.92 4.95 -7.13
C GLY A 101 14.47 5.34 -6.81
N THR A 102 14.30 6.46 -6.10
CA THR A 102 12.99 7.00 -5.70
C THR A 102 12.13 7.46 -6.88
N SER A 103 12.70 7.59 -8.06
CA SER A 103 11.98 7.84 -9.31
C SER A 103 11.15 6.63 -9.78
N ASN A 104 11.48 5.43 -9.30
CA ASN A 104 10.71 4.22 -9.64
C ASN A 104 9.36 4.23 -8.88
N PRO A 105 8.20 4.17 -9.60
CA PRO A 105 6.88 4.19 -8.99
C PRO A 105 6.65 3.08 -7.96
N LEU A 106 7.22 1.87 -8.16
CA LEU A 106 7.10 0.74 -7.23
C LEU A 106 7.80 1.03 -5.90
N VAL A 107 9.02 1.57 -5.95
CA VAL A 107 9.78 1.96 -4.77
C VAL A 107 9.06 3.08 -4.02
N ARG A 108 8.57 4.09 -4.75
CA ARG A 108 7.80 5.19 -4.18
C ARG A 108 6.51 4.73 -3.51
N LEU A 109 5.81 3.77 -4.11
CA LEU A 109 4.59 3.17 -3.54
C LEU A 109 4.89 2.50 -2.18
N GLY A 110 5.99 1.73 -2.09
CA GLY A 110 6.42 1.11 -0.83
C GLY A 110 6.67 2.15 0.29
N GLN A 111 7.37 3.24 -0.03
CA GLN A 111 7.62 4.33 0.91
C GLN A 111 6.32 5.01 1.37
N LEU A 112 5.38 5.25 0.43
CA LEU A 112 4.09 5.85 0.76
C LEU A 112 3.25 4.95 1.66
N GLN A 113 3.30 3.63 1.49
CA GLN A 113 2.60 2.69 2.38
C GLN A 113 3.09 2.78 3.83
N VAL A 114 4.41 2.93 4.05
CA VAL A 114 4.96 3.17 5.38
C VAL A 114 4.48 4.50 5.96
N GLU A 115 4.50 5.56 5.14
CA GLU A 115 4.04 6.88 5.61
C GLU A 115 2.53 6.88 5.94
N ILE A 116 1.69 6.21 5.13
CA ILE A 116 0.26 6.03 5.40
C ILE A 116 0.06 5.32 6.74
N ALA A 117 0.76 4.21 6.98
CA ALA A 117 0.65 3.46 8.23
C ALA A 117 1.10 4.28 9.45
N LYS A 118 2.17 5.06 9.30
CA LYS A 118 2.66 5.99 10.32
C LYS A 118 1.64 7.10 10.62
N GLN A 119 1.05 7.73 9.59
CA GLN A 119 0.05 8.77 9.79
C GLN A 119 -1.23 8.21 10.43
N ASN A 120 -1.65 7.00 10.05
CA ASN A 120 -2.76 6.31 10.71
C ASN A 120 -2.48 6.07 12.20
N ARG A 121 -1.27 5.63 12.57
CA ARG A 121 -0.89 5.49 13.98
C ARG A 121 -0.94 6.82 14.73
N LEU A 122 -0.41 7.89 14.13
CA LEU A 122 -0.45 9.23 14.74
C LEU A 122 -1.88 9.74 14.89
N SER A 123 -2.75 9.48 13.91
CA SER A 123 -4.17 9.82 13.98
C SER A 123 -4.88 9.10 15.13
N VAL A 124 -4.65 7.79 15.30
CA VAL A 124 -5.18 7.03 16.44
C VAL A 124 -4.61 7.55 17.76
N GLN A 125 -3.32 7.90 17.78
CA GLN A 125 -2.65 8.43 18.96
C GLN A 125 -3.20 9.81 19.37
N ALA A 126 -3.63 10.62 18.41
CA ALA A 126 -4.25 11.91 18.67
C ALA A 126 -5.58 11.79 19.45
N GLN A 127 -6.23 10.62 19.43
CA GLN A 127 -7.46 10.36 20.20
C GLN A 127 -7.25 10.34 21.72
N TYR A 128 -5.99 10.34 22.21
CA TYR A 128 -5.70 10.55 23.64
C TYR A 128 -6.04 11.95 24.12
N PHE A 129 -6.03 12.93 23.23
CA PHE A 129 -6.28 14.33 23.56
C PHE A 129 -7.76 14.67 23.46
N PRO A 130 -8.20 15.75 24.13
CA PRO A 130 -9.56 16.22 24.01
C PRO A 130 -9.87 16.68 22.59
N SER A 131 -11.05 16.35 22.11
CA SER A 131 -11.59 16.92 20.87
C SER A 131 -12.33 18.21 21.17
N ILE A 132 -12.04 19.26 20.41
CA ILE A 132 -12.75 20.54 20.49
C ILE A 132 -13.57 20.67 19.20
N GLY A 133 -14.89 20.83 19.38
CA GLY A 133 -15.82 21.00 18.30
C GLY A 133 -16.65 22.26 18.44
N THR A 134 -17.25 22.72 17.34
CA THR A 134 -18.23 23.80 17.35
C THR A 134 -19.44 23.37 16.53
N THR A 135 -20.61 23.72 17.02
CA THR A 135 -21.88 23.50 16.33
C THR A 135 -22.56 24.86 16.12
N PHE A 136 -22.93 25.15 14.90
CA PHE A 136 -23.75 26.29 14.57
C PHE A 136 -25.01 25.79 13.87
N LEU A 137 -26.17 26.17 14.43
CA LEU A 137 -27.49 25.84 13.89
C LEU A 137 -28.31 27.11 13.80
N ASN A 138 -28.92 27.37 12.66
CA ASN A 138 -29.90 28.45 12.47
C ASN A 138 -31.11 27.84 11.78
N ASP A 139 -32.20 27.74 12.53
CA ASP A 139 -33.45 27.15 12.07
C ASP A 139 -34.59 28.15 12.07
N HIS A 140 -35.50 28.03 11.08
CA HIS A 140 -36.77 28.74 11.03
C HIS A 140 -37.91 27.76 11.08
N LEU A 141 -38.66 27.82 12.18
CA LEU A 141 -39.83 26.97 12.41
C LEU A 141 -41.08 27.61 11.82
N ASN A 142 -41.94 26.84 11.18
CA ASN A 142 -43.21 27.30 10.65
C ASN A 142 -44.20 27.74 11.76
N LYS A 143 -44.05 27.18 12.97
CA LYS A 143 -44.87 27.47 14.17
C LYS A 143 -43.97 27.65 15.39
N GLN A 144 -44.42 28.51 16.33
CA GLN A 144 -43.83 28.57 17.66
C GLN A 144 -44.20 27.28 18.42
N THR A 145 -43.25 26.70 19.15
CA THR A 145 -43.43 25.46 19.88
C THR A 145 -43.08 25.62 21.37
N GLY A 146 -43.45 24.66 22.20
CA GLY A 146 -43.06 24.66 23.62
C GLY A 146 -43.93 25.50 24.53
N GLN A 147 -45.20 25.17 24.64
CA GLN A 147 -46.09 25.76 25.65
C GLN A 147 -45.71 25.19 27.04
N VAL A 148 -45.05 25.99 27.90
CA VAL A 148 -44.56 25.54 29.21
C VAL A 148 -45.41 25.99 30.37
N LEU A 149 -46.08 27.14 30.25
CA LEU A 149 -46.86 27.73 31.32
C LEU A 149 -48.15 28.33 30.78
N THR A 150 -49.24 28.04 31.51
CA THR A 150 -50.49 28.77 31.37
C THR A 150 -50.59 29.74 32.56
N VAL A 151 -50.33 31.01 32.31
CA VAL A 151 -50.49 32.00 33.36
C VAL A 151 -51.97 32.31 33.50
N ARG A 152 -52.53 31.96 34.66
CA ARG A 152 -53.90 32.33 35.02
C ARG A 152 -53.86 33.64 35.79
N ARG A 153 -54.39 34.71 35.23
CA ARG A 153 -54.61 36.00 35.92
C ARG A 153 -56.06 36.12 36.30
N PRO A 154 -56.37 36.34 37.57
CA PRO A 154 -57.75 36.70 37.97
C PRO A 154 -58.08 38.09 37.39
N ILE A 155 -59.16 38.14 36.65
CA ILE A 155 -59.78 39.38 36.16
C ILE A 155 -61.23 39.48 36.64
N ALA A 156 -61.77 40.67 36.69
CA ALA A 156 -63.19 40.86 37.07
C ALA A 156 -64.07 40.10 36.07
N GLY A 157 -64.69 38.97 36.55
CA GLY A 157 -65.52 38.07 35.75
C GLY A 157 -64.90 36.73 35.33
N GLY A 158 -63.70 36.34 35.79
CA GLY A 158 -63.11 35.05 35.49
C GLY A 158 -61.56 34.95 35.60
N THR A 159 -61.00 33.96 35.00
CA THR A 159 -59.52 33.78 34.90
C THR A 159 -59.10 33.88 33.44
N LEU A 160 -58.15 34.77 33.13
CA LEU A 160 -57.52 34.82 31.82
C LEU A 160 -56.37 33.77 31.79
N SER A 161 -56.42 32.84 30.84
CA SER A 161 -55.41 31.85 30.61
C SER A 161 -54.60 32.23 29.39
N VAL A 162 -53.35 32.64 29.60
CA VAL A 162 -52.43 33.04 28.50
C VAL A 162 -51.37 31.96 28.32
N PRO A 163 -51.31 31.29 27.17
CA PRO A 163 -50.25 30.39 26.87
C PRO A 163 -48.97 31.17 26.61
N VAL A 164 -47.88 30.78 27.28
CA VAL A 164 -46.56 31.32 27.05
C VAL A 164 -45.75 30.30 26.26
N ASN A 165 -45.47 30.64 25.00
CA ASN A 165 -44.62 29.82 24.13
C ASN A 165 -43.16 30.21 24.38
N ILE A 166 -42.34 29.19 24.64
CA ILE A 166 -40.94 29.37 25.00
C ILE A 166 -40.04 29.40 23.77
N ILE A 167 -40.37 28.62 22.74
CA ILE A 167 -39.50 28.48 21.56
C ILE A 167 -40.03 29.41 20.45
N GLY A 168 -39.18 30.32 20.03
CA GLY A 168 -39.40 31.25 18.90
C GLY A 168 -39.37 30.52 17.57
N LYS A 169 -39.85 31.25 16.52
CA LYS A 169 -39.77 30.72 15.16
C LYS A 169 -38.32 30.67 14.63
N ASN A 170 -37.50 31.63 14.99
CA ASN A 170 -36.09 31.68 14.62
C ASN A 170 -35.27 31.19 15.80
N GLN A 171 -34.48 30.21 15.56
CA GLN A 171 -33.58 29.60 16.53
C GLN A 171 -32.14 29.71 16.05
N THR A 172 -31.24 30.18 16.90
CA THR A 172 -29.82 30.16 16.62
C THR A 172 -29.12 29.51 17.81
N ILE A 173 -28.37 28.47 17.52
CA ILE A 173 -27.56 27.77 18.52
C ILE A 173 -26.11 27.86 18.07
N PHE A 174 -25.27 28.37 18.93
CA PHE A 174 -23.81 28.32 18.78
C PHE A 174 -23.25 27.63 20.03
N ASP A 175 -22.57 26.51 19.81
CA ASP A 175 -21.96 25.71 20.87
C ASP A 175 -20.50 25.43 20.55
N VAL A 176 -19.63 25.66 21.50
CA VAL A 176 -18.23 25.24 21.45
C VAL A 176 -18.04 24.25 22.60
N ASN A 177 -17.67 23.03 22.26
CA ASN A 177 -17.51 21.98 23.24
C ASN A 177 -16.14 21.32 23.16
N ALA A 178 -15.65 20.89 24.31
CA ALA A 178 -14.48 20.05 24.45
C ALA A 178 -14.91 18.73 25.10
N THR A 179 -14.47 17.60 24.51
CA THR A 179 -14.77 16.29 25.04
C THR A 179 -13.47 15.51 25.23
N GLN A 180 -13.19 15.12 26.48
CA GLN A 180 -12.06 14.28 26.84
C GLN A 180 -12.55 12.89 27.21
N PRO A 181 -12.25 11.84 26.41
CA PRO A 181 -12.55 10.46 26.81
C PRO A 181 -11.74 10.09 28.07
N VAL A 182 -12.33 9.36 29.00
CA VAL A 182 -11.65 8.85 30.21
C VAL A 182 -11.54 7.33 30.14
N THR A 183 -12.65 6.60 30.17
CA THR A 183 -12.61 5.13 30.04
C THR A 183 -12.18 4.68 28.64
N PRO A 184 -12.52 5.36 27.52
CA PRO A 184 -12.02 5.01 26.20
C PRO A 184 -10.49 5.09 26.04
N LEU A 185 -9.75 5.78 26.94
CA LEU A 185 -8.29 5.81 26.91
C LEU A 185 -7.67 4.40 26.92
N PHE A 186 -8.26 3.45 27.64
CA PHE A 186 -7.80 2.06 27.64
C PHE A 186 -8.04 1.38 26.27
N ALA A 187 -9.17 1.69 25.62
CA ALA A 187 -9.46 1.22 24.27
C ALA A 187 -8.51 1.84 23.25
N ILE A 188 -8.27 3.14 23.34
CA ILE A 188 -7.31 3.88 22.49
C ILE A 188 -5.91 3.28 22.62
N TYR A 189 -5.48 2.88 23.82
CA TYR A 189 -4.20 2.21 24.01
C TYR A 189 -4.09 0.90 23.19
N GLN A 190 -5.15 0.08 23.13
CA GLN A 190 -5.16 -1.12 22.31
C GLN A 190 -5.21 -0.77 20.81
N LEU A 191 -5.97 0.26 20.41
CA LEU A 191 -6.01 0.75 19.03
C LEU A 191 -4.64 1.27 18.57
N VAL A 192 -3.91 1.98 19.43
CA VAL A 192 -2.53 2.42 19.13
C VAL A 192 -1.60 1.23 18.96
N LYS A 193 -1.76 0.15 19.74
CA LYS A 193 -0.99 -1.09 19.53
C LYS A 193 -1.29 -1.73 18.17
N ILE A 194 -2.56 -1.77 17.78
CA ILE A 194 -2.98 -2.28 16.46
C ILE A 194 -2.35 -1.44 15.36
N ALA A 195 -2.48 -0.10 15.43
CA ALA A 195 -1.91 0.79 14.42
C ALA A 195 -0.36 0.75 14.37
N ARG A 196 0.30 0.50 15.52
CA ARG A 196 1.76 0.27 15.56
C ARG A 196 2.15 -1.04 14.89
N ALA A 197 1.36 -2.08 15.09
CA ALA A 197 1.57 -3.35 14.41
C ALA A 197 1.43 -3.19 12.89
N ASP A 198 0.45 -2.41 12.39
CA ASP A 198 0.30 -2.09 10.97
C ASP A 198 1.51 -1.32 10.42
N GLU A 199 2.04 -0.35 11.18
CA GLU A 199 3.27 0.36 10.79
C GLU A 199 4.48 -0.58 10.73
N ASN A 200 4.61 -1.52 11.68
CA ASN A 200 5.69 -2.50 11.68
C ASN A 200 5.60 -3.45 10.47
N ILE A 201 4.39 -3.89 10.10
CA ILE A 201 4.16 -4.68 8.89
C ILE A 201 4.57 -3.90 7.64
N ALA A 202 4.15 -2.63 7.54
CA ALA A 202 4.51 -1.79 6.40
C ALA A 202 6.02 -1.60 6.29
N LYS A 203 6.71 -1.38 7.42
CA LYS A 203 8.18 -1.26 7.46
C LYS A 203 8.88 -2.55 7.04
N ALA A 204 8.43 -3.71 7.53
CA ALA A 204 9.00 -5.00 7.17
C ALA A 204 8.87 -5.29 5.65
N LYS A 205 7.79 -4.80 5.04
CA LYS A 205 7.55 -4.95 3.59
C LYS A 205 8.18 -3.87 2.72
N ALA A 206 8.69 -2.78 3.30
CA ALA A 206 9.16 -1.62 2.55
C ALA A 206 10.35 -1.92 1.63
N GLY A 207 11.19 -2.88 1.98
CA GLY A 207 12.32 -3.33 1.16
C GLY A 207 11.92 -4.20 -0.04
N MET A 208 10.73 -4.84 -0.01
CA MET A 208 10.32 -5.77 -1.06
C MET A 208 10.19 -5.13 -2.45
N PRO A 209 9.57 -3.95 -2.63
CA PRO A 209 9.50 -3.29 -3.93
C PRO A 209 10.87 -2.92 -4.51
N VAL A 210 11.83 -2.54 -3.66
CA VAL A 210 13.21 -2.22 -4.07
C VAL A 210 13.90 -3.47 -4.59
N ALA A 211 13.83 -4.57 -3.82
CA ALA A 211 14.39 -5.87 -4.23
C ALA A 211 13.72 -6.40 -5.50
N GLU A 212 12.41 -6.26 -5.63
CA GLU A 212 11.67 -6.68 -6.82
C GLU A 212 12.10 -5.88 -8.06
N ALA A 213 12.25 -4.56 -7.94
CA ALA A 213 12.73 -3.72 -9.03
C ALA A 213 14.14 -4.11 -9.48
N ALA A 214 15.06 -4.32 -8.53
CA ALA A 214 16.42 -4.77 -8.80
C ALA A 214 16.44 -6.13 -9.49
N ASN A 215 15.65 -7.11 -9.01
CA ASN A 215 15.57 -8.45 -9.59
C ASN A 215 14.97 -8.45 -11.02
N ARG A 216 13.97 -7.58 -11.28
CA ARG A 216 13.40 -7.42 -12.63
C ARG A 216 14.42 -6.87 -13.62
N VAL A 217 15.21 -5.88 -13.20
CA VAL A 217 16.29 -5.32 -14.02
C VAL A 217 17.36 -6.37 -14.24
N GLU A 218 17.80 -7.07 -13.20
CA GLU A 218 18.79 -8.14 -13.33
C GLU A 218 18.35 -9.21 -14.33
N LYS A 219 17.12 -9.69 -14.22
CA LYS A 219 16.57 -10.65 -15.17
C LYS A 219 16.59 -10.12 -16.60
N ASN A 220 16.10 -8.89 -16.82
CA ASN A 220 16.07 -8.29 -18.16
C ASN A 220 17.48 -8.07 -18.72
N TYR A 221 18.42 -7.69 -17.86
CA TYR A 221 19.84 -7.51 -18.23
C TYR A 221 20.47 -8.82 -18.75
N PHE A 222 20.27 -9.92 -18.02
CA PHE A 222 20.78 -11.23 -18.45
C PHE A 222 20.04 -11.77 -19.66
N ASP A 223 18.71 -11.60 -19.74
CA ASP A 223 17.92 -11.98 -20.90
C ASP A 223 18.39 -11.25 -22.15
N LEU A 224 18.80 -9.97 -22.02
CA LEU A 224 19.37 -9.19 -23.11
C LEU A 224 20.77 -9.71 -23.51
N LEU A 225 21.64 -10.02 -22.55
CA LEU A 225 22.93 -10.63 -22.83
C LEU A 225 22.79 -11.97 -23.58
N VAL A 226 21.84 -12.80 -23.16
CA VAL A 226 21.53 -14.06 -23.83
C VAL A 226 21.01 -13.82 -25.24
N ALA A 227 20.08 -12.88 -25.44
CA ALA A 227 19.50 -12.55 -26.74
C ALA A 227 20.57 -12.00 -27.71
N GLU A 228 21.53 -11.21 -27.23
CA GLU A 228 22.69 -10.75 -28.02
C GLU A 228 23.55 -11.92 -28.50
N ARG A 229 23.79 -12.93 -27.65
CA ARG A 229 24.55 -14.12 -28.03
C ARG A 229 23.79 -15.02 -29.00
N GLU A 230 22.46 -15.16 -28.80
CA GLU A 230 21.58 -15.85 -29.75
C GLU A 230 21.59 -15.16 -31.12
N LEU A 231 21.60 -13.82 -31.16
CA LEU A 231 21.69 -13.06 -32.41
C LEU A 231 23.03 -13.29 -33.13
N ILE A 232 24.15 -13.27 -32.38
CA ILE A 232 25.50 -13.55 -32.94
C ILE A 232 25.53 -14.98 -33.53
N THR A 233 24.93 -15.96 -32.81
CA THR A 233 24.86 -17.35 -33.30
C THR A 233 24.07 -17.43 -34.61
N ALA A 234 22.86 -16.83 -34.66
CA ALA A 234 22.02 -16.82 -35.86
C ALA A 234 22.69 -16.10 -37.05
N GLN A 235 23.37 -14.97 -36.80
CA GLN A 235 24.14 -14.26 -37.83
C GLN A 235 25.30 -15.07 -38.35
N SER A 236 26.01 -15.81 -37.48
CA SER A 236 27.11 -16.68 -37.89
C SER A 236 26.64 -17.84 -38.75
N GLU A 237 25.49 -18.44 -38.38
CA GLU A 237 24.84 -19.53 -39.18
C GLU A 237 24.36 -18.99 -40.53
N ALA A 238 23.74 -17.81 -40.57
CA ALA A 238 23.32 -17.16 -41.81
C ALA A 238 24.51 -16.89 -42.77
N LYS A 239 25.64 -16.40 -42.22
CA LYS A 239 26.86 -16.22 -42.97
C LYS A 239 27.39 -17.53 -43.59
N LYS A 240 27.32 -18.64 -42.86
CA LYS A 240 27.72 -19.98 -43.41
C LYS A 240 26.83 -20.40 -44.59
N ILE A 241 25.50 -20.22 -44.43
CA ILE A 241 24.55 -20.53 -45.49
C ILE A 241 24.79 -19.64 -46.70
N GLN A 242 25.05 -18.34 -46.52
CA GLN A 242 25.41 -17.40 -47.57
C GLN A 242 26.68 -17.79 -48.29
N ALA A 243 27.74 -18.22 -47.57
CA ALA A 243 28.99 -18.67 -48.12
C ALA A 243 28.82 -19.93 -48.95
N LYS A 244 28.02 -20.92 -48.48
CA LYS A 244 27.66 -22.11 -49.24
C LYS A 244 26.88 -21.77 -50.54
N TRP A 245 25.97 -20.78 -50.46
CA TRP A 245 25.21 -20.30 -51.60
C TRP A 245 26.10 -19.70 -52.65
N LEU A 246 27.06 -18.85 -52.27
CA LEU A 246 28.03 -18.23 -53.20
C LEU A 246 28.88 -19.29 -53.93
N THR A 247 29.31 -20.33 -53.22
CA THR A 247 30.12 -21.41 -53.83
C THR A 247 29.28 -22.30 -54.76
N ALA A 248 28.03 -22.54 -54.47
CA ALA A 248 27.15 -23.42 -55.27
C ALA A 248 26.46 -22.68 -56.43
N SER A 249 26.26 -21.37 -56.34
CA SER A 249 25.73 -20.52 -57.42
C SER A 249 26.63 -20.57 -58.68
N ASN A 250 27.93 -20.81 -58.47
CA ASN A 250 28.89 -21.00 -59.58
C ASN A 250 28.75 -22.36 -60.29
N ALA A 251 27.91 -23.31 -59.79
CA ALA A 251 27.76 -24.66 -60.34
C ALA A 251 26.55 -24.87 -61.27
N GLY A 252 25.64 -23.91 -61.46
CA GLY A 252 24.74 -23.80 -62.62
C GLY A 252 23.50 -24.70 -62.71
N SER A 253 22.97 -25.29 -61.61
CA SER A 253 21.74 -26.12 -61.66
C SER A 253 20.52 -25.39 -61.08
N PRO A 254 19.39 -25.24 -61.85
CA PRO A 254 18.23 -24.47 -61.40
C PRO A 254 17.51 -25.04 -60.17
N ARG A 255 17.58 -26.35 -59.92
CA ARG A 255 16.94 -27.03 -58.78
C ARG A 255 17.72 -26.77 -57.48
N ILE A 256 19.04 -26.69 -57.53
CA ILE A 256 19.91 -26.39 -56.43
C ILE A 256 19.71 -24.91 -56.01
N SER A 257 19.44 -23.99 -56.94
CA SER A 257 19.22 -22.58 -56.64
C SER A 257 17.92 -22.32 -55.82
N ALA A 258 16.85 -23.08 -56.07
CA ALA A 258 15.57 -22.91 -55.33
C ALA A 258 15.67 -23.43 -53.87
N GLU A 259 16.36 -24.57 -53.65
CA GLU A 259 16.61 -25.07 -52.26
C GLU A 259 17.52 -24.12 -51.49
N GLN A 260 18.53 -23.57 -52.12
CA GLN A 260 19.42 -22.60 -51.50
C GLN A 260 18.76 -21.26 -51.20
N GLU A 261 17.85 -20.79 -52.05
CA GLU A 261 17.05 -19.59 -51.80
C GLU A 261 16.14 -19.80 -50.60
N ALA A 262 15.52 -20.98 -50.47
CA ALA A 262 14.71 -21.34 -49.30
C ALA A 262 15.54 -21.36 -48.01
N ASP A 263 16.75 -21.92 -48.06
CA ASP A 263 17.68 -21.92 -46.91
C ASP A 263 18.13 -20.49 -46.53
N MET A 264 18.34 -19.61 -47.48
CA MET A 264 18.67 -18.20 -47.25
C MET A 264 17.50 -17.46 -46.57
N ILE A 265 16.29 -17.63 -47.06
CA ILE A 265 15.07 -17.04 -46.47
C ILE A 265 14.87 -17.57 -45.03
N ALA A 266 15.09 -18.87 -44.82
CA ALA A 266 15.02 -19.47 -43.52
C ALA A 266 16.08 -18.90 -42.56
N ALA A 267 17.29 -18.69 -43.04
CA ALA A 267 18.37 -18.08 -42.27
C ALA A 267 18.10 -16.59 -41.91
N GLU A 268 17.58 -15.81 -42.85
CA GLU A 268 17.16 -14.44 -42.63
C GLU A 268 16.05 -14.35 -41.59
N LYS A 269 15.04 -15.24 -41.69
CA LYS A 269 14.01 -15.38 -40.69
C LYS A 269 14.58 -15.77 -39.32
N ALA A 270 15.56 -16.67 -39.25
CA ALA A 270 16.19 -17.08 -38.02
C ALA A 270 16.96 -15.95 -37.34
N VAL A 271 17.49 -14.97 -38.09
CA VAL A 271 18.15 -13.77 -37.58
C VAL A 271 17.14 -12.73 -37.08
N SER A 272 15.98 -12.62 -37.75
CA SER A 272 15.00 -11.56 -37.44
C SER A 272 14.38 -11.70 -36.05
N LEU A 273 14.14 -12.94 -35.58
CA LEU A 273 13.55 -13.20 -34.24
C LEU A 273 14.46 -12.74 -33.08
N PRO A 274 15.73 -13.16 -32.99
CA PRO A 274 16.64 -12.67 -31.96
C PRO A 274 16.87 -11.15 -32.05
N ALA A 275 16.92 -10.59 -33.25
CA ALA A 275 17.09 -9.14 -33.44
C ALA A 275 15.91 -8.35 -32.86
N SER A 276 14.68 -8.79 -33.12
CA SER A 276 13.48 -8.19 -32.52
C SER A 276 13.47 -8.33 -31.00
N LYS A 277 13.87 -9.49 -30.48
CA LYS A 277 13.97 -9.75 -29.04
C LYS A 277 14.99 -8.83 -28.35
N VAL A 278 16.14 -8.60 -28.98
CA VAL A 278 17.15 -7.62 -28.48
C VAL A 278 16.55 -6.22 -28.40
N GLN A 279 15.81 -5.80 -29.45
CA GLN A 279 15.17 -4.47 -29.45
C GLN A 279 14.11 -4.35 -28.34
N GLU A 280 13.24 -5.37 -28.18
CA GLU A 280 12.21 -5.41 -27.15
C GLU A 280 12.83 -5.35 -25.74
N LEU A 281 13.82 -6.20 -25.45
CA LEU A 281 14.49 -6.24 -24.16
C LEU A 281 15.25 -4.95 -23.87
N THR A 282 15.88 -4.34 -24.89
CA THR A 282 16.55 -3.04 -24.74
C THR A 282 15.54 -1.94 -24.39
N ALA A 283 14.42 -1.85 -25.08
CA ALA A 283 13.36 -0.89 -24.78
C ALA A 283 12.79 -1.11 -23.37
N SER A 284 12.55 -2.37 -22.99
CA SER A 284 12.11 -2.74 -21.65
C SER A 284 13.11 -2.32 -20.58
N LEU A 285 14.41 -2.58 -20.79
CA LEU A 285 15.46 -2.18 -19.84
C LEU A 285 15.55 -0.66 -19.69
N LEU A 286 15.53 0.08 -20.80
CA LEU A 286 15.53 1.55 -20.79
C LEU A 286 14.33 2.10 -19.99
N GLY A 287 13.13 1.53 -20.19
CA GLY A 287 11.93 1.89 -19.43
C GLY A 287 12.05 1.62 -17.93
N MET A 288 12.65 0.48 -17.53
CA MET A 288 12.85 0.14 -16.13
C MET A 288 13.83 1.06 -15.40
N ILE A 289 14.89 1.50 -16.10
CA ILE A 289 15.93 2.37 -15.52
C ILE A 289 15.70 3.87 -15.75
N GLY A 290 14.61 4.21 -16.49
CA GLY A 290 14.21 5.59 -16.72
C GLY A 290 15.09 6.35 -17.71
N LEU A 291 15.75 5.66 -18.65
CA LEU A 291 16.49 6.28 -19.73
C LEU A 291 15.61 6.53 -20.96
N PRO A 292 15.94 7.57 -21.78
CA PRO A 292 15.19 7.86 -23.00
C PRO A 292 15.22 6.70 -24.01
N GLU A 293 14.08 6.48 -24.68
CA GLU A 293 14.00 5.51 -25.78
C GLU A 293 15.00 5.86 -26.89
N GLY A 294 15.64 4.82 -27.46
CA GLY A 294 16.65 5.00 -28.50
C GLY A 294 18.08 5.21 -27.99
N THR A 295 18.33 5.24 -26.68
CA THR A 295 19.68 5.22 -26.13
C THR A 295 20.36 3.91 -26.50
N LYS A 296 21.52 3.98 -27.18
CA LYS A 296 22.32 2.79 -27.48
C LYS A 296 23.05 2.34 -26.21
N LEU A 297 22.80 1.10 -25.82
CA LEU A 297 23.43 0.47 -24.65
C LEU A 297 24.53 -0.50 -25.12
N GLU A 298 25.62 -0.55 -24.37
CA GLU A 298 26.64 -1.59 -24.42
C GLU A 298 26.69 -2.25 -23.05
N LEU A 299 26.19 -3.49 -22.95
CA LEU A 299 26.15 -4.21 -21.70
C LEU A 299 27.53 -4.76 -21.34
N VAL A 300 27.94 -4.54 -20.09
CA VAL A 300 29.17 -5.12 -19.55
C VAL A 300 28.81 -6.44 -18.87
N PRO A 301 29.37 -7.60 -19.30
CA PRO A 301 29.11 -8.87 -18.62
C PRO A 301 29.42 -8.74 -17.13
N PRO A 302 28.46 -9.09 -16.24
CA PRO A 302 28.69 -8.91 -14.81
C PRO A 302 29.72 -9.90 -14.28
N GLU A 303 30.44 -9.49 -13.23
CA GLU A 303 31.34 -10.37 -12.54
C GLU A 303 30.59 -11.57 -11.93
N PRO A 304 31.27 -12.74 -11.84
CA PRO A 304 30.72 -13.92 -11.23
C PRO A 304 30.30 -13.65 -9.79
N LEU A 305 29.04 -14.00 -9.44
CA LEU A 305 28.62 -14.00 -8.05
C LEU A 305 29.41 -15.10 -7.29
N VAL A 306 30.16 -14.69 -6.28
CA VAL A 306 30.87 -15.60 -5.37
C VAL A 306 30.43 -15.30 -3.96
N GLU A 307 29.33 -15.97 -3.56
CA GLU A 307 28.79 -15.83 -2.21
C GLU A 307 28.88 -17.19 -1.51
N ASP A 308 29.47 -17.19 -0.32
CA ASP A 308 29.50 -18.36 0.56
C ASP A 308 28.50 -18.15 1.70
N VAL A 309 27.36 -18.81 1.60
CA VAL A 309 26.21 -18.59 2.49
C VAL A 309 26.03 -19.83 3.37
N SER A 310 26.11 -19.64 4.69
CA SER A 310 25.85 -20.71 5.64
C SER A 310 24.35 -20.93 5.81
N PHE A 311 23.90 -22.19 5.72
CA PHE A 311 22.49 -22.54 5.92
C PHE A 311 21.98 -22.10 7.31
N ASP A 312 22.78 -22.31 8.36
CA ASP A 312 22.35 -22.03 9.73
C ASP A 312 22.16 -20.53 9.98
N GLU A 313 23.05 -19.70 9.41
CA GLU A 313 22.91 -18.24 9.49
C GLU A 313 21.67 -17.73 8.78
N VAL A 314 21.42 -18.22 7.57
CA VAL A 314 20.25 -17.84 6.77
C VAL A 314 18.97 -18.29 7.47
N ALA A 315 18.93 -19.50 7.99
CA ALA A 315 17.76 -20.01 8.69
C ALA A 315 17.45 -19.19 9.97
N ALA A 316 18.48 -18.82 10.73
CA ALA A 316 18.35 -17.99 11.91
C ALA A 316 17.85 -16.57 11.56
N LYS A 317 18.46 -15.92 10.55
CA LYS A 317 18.05 -14.59 10.08
C LYS A 317 16.62 -14.61 9.52
N ALA A 318 16.27 -15.60 8.69
CA ALA A 318 14.92 -15.73 8.15
C ALA A 318 13.87 -15.93 9.24
N ALA A 319 14.16 -16.73 10.26
CA ALA A 319 13.24 -16.92 11.38
C ALA A 319 12.96 -15.61 12.17
N ALA A 320 13.92 -14.68 12.19
CA ALA A 320 13.83 -13.43 12.95
C ALA A 320 13.32 -12.25 12.12
N ALA A 321 13.73 -12.12 10.85
CA ALA A 321 13.57 -10.91 10.05
C ALA A 321 12.70 -11.09 8.79
N ASN A 322 12.24 -12.32 8.50
CA ASN A 322 11.38 -12.55 7.34
C ASN A 322 10.09 -11.71 7.39
N PRO A 323 9.76 -10.95 6.33
CA PRO A 323 8.58 -10.09 6.33
C PRO A 323 7.25 -10.83 6.58
N GLU A 324 7.10 -12.08 6.09
CA GLU A 324 5.89 -12.89 6.33
C GLU A 324 5.79 -13.31 7.81
N VAL A 325 6.92 -13.63 8.45
CA VAL A 325 6.96 -13.96 9.89
C VAL A 325 6.62 -12.72 10.72
N VAL A 326 7.25 -11.58 10.42
CA VAL A 326 6.94 -10.31 11.09
C VAL A 326 5.46 -9.95 10.91
N GLU A 327 4.90 -10.09 9.70
CA GLU A 327 3.47 -9.85 9.45
C GLU A 327 2.58 -10.77 10.28
N ALA A 328 2.89 -12.06 10.35
CA ALA A 328 2.12 -13.01 11.16
C ALA A 328 2.20 -12.67 12.65
N GLU A 329 3.38 -12.35 13.18
CA GLU A 329 3.57 -11.94 14.58
C GLU A 329 2.84 -10.64 14.90
N GLN A 330 2.93 -9.63 14.04
CA GLN A 330 2.21 -8.37 14.23
C GLN A 330 0.69 -8.58 14.08
N THR A 331 0.24 -9.51 13.24
CA THR A 331 -1.17 -9.90 13.13
C THR A 331 -1.67 -10.56 14.41
N ALA A 332 -0.87 -11.40 15.06
CA ALA A 332 -1.19 -11.94 16.37
C ALA A 332 -1.27 -10.84 17.44
N VAL A 333 -0.36 -9.87 17.45
CA VAL A 333 -0.43 -8.69 18.33
C VAL A 333 -1.73 -7.91 18.12
N LYS A 334 -2.17 -7.72 16.87
CA LYS A 334 -3.45 -7.07 16.53
C LYS A 334 -4.63 -7.88 17.06
N ALA A 335 -4.65 -9.19 16.84
CA ALA A 335 -5.74 -10.07 17.29
C ALA A 335 -5.86 -10.10 18.82
N HIS A 336 -4.74 -10.22 19.54
CA HIS A 336 -4.72 -10.11 21.00
C HIS A 336 -5.18 -8.75 21.51
N SER A 337 -4.79 -7.66 20.85
CA SER A 337 -5.25 -6.31 21.19
C SER A 337 -6.74 -6.15 20.90
N GLY A 338 -7.26 -6.74 19.81
CA GLY A 338 -8.69 -6.83 19.49
C GLY A 338 -9.48 -7.61 20.54
N SER A 339 -8.96 -8.74 21.02
CA SER A 339 -9.57 -9.50 22.12
C SER A 339 -9.65 -8.69 23.42
N LYS A 340 -8.58 -7.92 23.76
CA LYS A 340 -8.62 -7.01 24.91
C LYS A 340 -9.62 -5.87 24.70
N LEU A 341 -9.71 -5.33 23.49
CA LEU A 341 -10.65 -4.28 23.14
C LEU A 341 -12.11 -4.77 23.27
N SER A 342 -12.43 -5.99 22.85
CA SER A 342 -13.78 -6.55 22.98
C SER A 342 -14.21 -6.72 24.44
N LYS A 343 -13.27 -7.01 25.36
CA LYS A 343 -13.53 -7.07 26.80
C LYS A 343 -13.90 -5.70 27.38
N MET A 344 -13.39 -4.61 26.79
CA MET A 344 -13.69 -3.25 27.25
C MET A 344 -15.12 -2.81 26.95
N ALA A 345 -15.83 -3.48 26.05
CA ALA A 345 -17.24 -3.22 25.78
C ALA A 345 -18.18 -3.52 26.98
N TYR A 346 -17.67 -4.19 28.02
CA TYR A 346 -18.42 -4.42 29.26
C TYR A 346 -18.36 -3.23 30.23
N PHE A 347 -17.42 -2.31 30.05
CA PHE A 347 -17.27 -1.14 30.92
C PHE A 347 -18.10 0.04 30.40
N PRO A 348 -18.59 0.93 31.30
CA PRO A 348 -19.23 2.16 30.87
C PRO A 348 -18.24 3.07 30.16
N THR A 349 -18.72 3.74 29.12
CA THR A 349 -17.98 4.81 28.45
C THR A 349 -18.18 6.10 29.22
N VAL A 350 -17.10 6.67 29.77
CA VAL A 350 -17.10 7.90 30.54
C VAL A 350 -16.23 8.94 29.82
N ALA A 351 -16.76 10.13 29.67
CA ALA A 351 -16.05 11.30 29.13
C ALA A 351 -16.28 12.53 30.00
N ILE A 352 -15.29 13.38 30.10
CA ILE A 352 -15.43 14.73 30.63
C ILE A 352 -15.80 15.63 29.46
N ILE A 353 -16.88 16.39 29.64
CA ILE A 353 -17.36 17.36 28.65
C ILE A 353 -17.35 18.75 29.27
N GLY A 354 -17.03 19.75 28.47
CA GLY A 354 -17.12 21.15 28.87
C GLY A 354 -17.30 22.03 27.66
N GLY A 355 -17.92 23.16 27.84
CA GLY A 355 -18.16 24.04 26.70
C GLY A 355 -18.83 25.34 27.06
N TYR A 356 -19.08 26.10 26.02
CA TYR A 356 -19.86 27.34 26.04
C TYR A 356 -20.94 27.22 24.97
N ALA A 357 -22.18 27.48 25.37
CA ALA A 357 -23.32 27.48 24.48
C ALA A 357 -23.99 28.87 24.49
N ASN A 358 -24.28 29.39 23.32
CA ASN A 358 -25.17 30.53 23.14
C ASN A 358 -26.39 30.04 22.36
N GLN A 359 -27.56 30.14 23.01
CA GLN A 359 -28.80 29.58 22.47
C GLN A 359 -29.88 30.66 22.44
N ASN A 360 -30.11 31.22 21.26
CA ASN A 360 -31.22 32.11 21.05
C ASN A 360 -32.45 31.29 20.57
N LEU A 361 -33.12 30.64 21.55
CA LEU A 361 -34.27 29.78 21.30
C LEU A 361 -35.61 30.49 21.61
N MET A 362 -35.61 31.63 22.30
CA MET A 362 -36.79 32.23 22.89
C MET A 362 -37.25 33.45 22.20
N SER A 363 -38.59 33.61 22.15
CA SER A 363 -39.24 34.86 21.72
C SER A 363 -39.17 35.95 22.82
N ASN A 364 -38.92 35.58 24.09
CA ASN A 364 -38.79 36.50 25.21
C ASN A 364 -37.63 36.02 26.10
N ALA A 365 -36.73 36.90 26.51
CA ALA A 365 -35.49 36.62 27.27
C ALA A 365 -35.80 36.30 28.77
N VAL A 366 -36.43 35.17 29.01
CA VAL A 366 -36.74 34.70 30.37
C VAL A 366 -35.60 33.82 30.96
N LEU A 367 -34.78 33.22 30.07
CA LEU A 367 -33.66 32.38 30.48
C LEU A 367 -32.32 32.93 29.90
N PRO A 368 -31.19 32.66 30.56
CA PRO A 368 -29.89 33.01 30.01
C PRO A 368 -29.72 32.43 28.61
N GLN A 369 -29.30 33.26 27.65
CA GLN A 369 -29.05 32.84 26.29
C GLN A 369 -27.68 32.20 26.14
N ASP A 370 -26.78 32.50 27.06
CA ASP A 370 -25.39 32.04 27.09
C ASP A 370 -25.06 31.39 28.45
N PHE A 371 -24.35 30.29 28.39
CA PHE A 371 -23.86 29.60 29.57
C PHE A 371 -22.63 28.74 29.25
N SER A 372 -21.78 28.59 30.27
CA SER A 372 -20.66 27.62 30.23
C SER A 372 -21.02 26.41 31.07
N TYR A 373 -20.56 25.26 30.65
CA TYR A 373 -20.81 24.02 31.38
C TYR A 373 -19.54 23.16 31.45
N ILE A 374 -19.45 22.38 32.51
CA ILE A 374 -18.51 21.28 32.68
C ILE A 374 -19.26 20.13 33.34
N GLY A 375 -19.01 18.92 32.84
CA GLY A 375 -19.72 17.76 33.34
C GLY A 375 -19.04 16.45 32.97
N VAL A 376 -19.65 15.36 33.41
CA VAL A 376 -19.23 14.01 33.08
C VAL A 376 -20.40 13.33 32.35
N LEU A 377 -20.10 12.79 31.17
CA LEU A 377 -21.03 12.01 30.38
C LEU A 377 -20.68 10.53 30.52
N GLY A 378 -21.64 9.71 31.00
CA GLY A 378 -21.46 8.27 31.10
C GLY A 378 -22.55 7.54 30.31
N THR A 379 -22.14 6.59 29.46
CA THR A 379 -23.04 5.70 28.74
C THR A 379 -22.70 4.25 29.06
N TRP A 380 -23.68 3.45 29.39
CA TRP A 380 -23.47 2.04 29.69
C TRP A 380 -24.61 1.19 29.13
N THR A 381 -24.25 0.22 28.31
CA THR A 381 -25.21 -0.77 27.82
C THR A 381 -25.35 -1.89 28.87
N LEU A 382 -26.47 -1.93 29.59
CA LEU A 382 -26.68 -2.92 30.64
C LEU A 382 -26.98 -4.31 30.08
N PHE A 383 -27.74 -4.38 29.00
CA PHE A 383 -28.18 -5.65 28.41
C PHE A 383 -28.21 -5.56 26.89
N ASP A 384 -27.65 -6.57 26.18
CA ASP A 384 -27.53 -6.63 24.72
C ASP A 384 -27.77 -8.04 24.14
N PHE A 385 -28.48 -8.87 24.83
CA PHE A 385 -28.85 -10.24 24.42
C PHE A 385 -27.65 -11.13 24.04
N GLY A 386 -26.49 -10.95 24.70
CA GLY A 386 -25.30 -11.75 24.50
C GLY A 386 -24.38 -11.27 23.36
N LYS A 387 -24.70 -10.13 22.69
CA LYS A 387 -23.88 -9.58 21.60
C LYS A 387 -22.42 -9.42 22.01
N ARG A 388 -22.15 -8.81 23.19
CA ARG A 388 -20.75 -8.60 23.68
C ARG A 388 -20.07 -9.93 24.01
N GLU A 389 -20.80 -10.91 24.55
CA GLU A 389 -20.26 -12.22 24.89
C GLU A 389 -19.77 -12.96 23.62
N HIS A 390 -20.65 -13.02 22.60
CA HIS A 390 -20.29 -13.66 21.34
C HIS A 390 -19.16 -12.90 20.62
N ALA A 391 -19.15 -11.56 20.66
CA ALA A 391 -18.04 -10.75 20.11
C ALA A 391 -16.72 -11.04 20.84
N MET A 392 -16.73 -11.15 22.16
CA MET A 392 -15.55 -11.47 22.96
C MET A 392 -15.05 -12.88 22.68
N LYS A 393 -15.94 -13.88 22.63
CA LYS A 393 -15.58 -15.28 22.28
C LYS A 393 -14.98 -15.35 20.87
N GLY A 394 -15.60 -14.66 19.90
CA GLY A 394 -15.08 -14.57 18.53
C GLY A 394 -13.72 -13.93 18.47
N ALA A 395 -13.50 -12.80 19.17
CA ALA A 395 -12.20 -12.13 19.21
C ALA A 395 -11.11 -12.98 19.92
N THR A 396 -11.49 -13.79 20.91
CA THR A 396 -10.56 -14.71 21.58
C THR A 396 -10.16 -15.85 20.64
N ALA A 397 -11.12 -16.47 19.96
CA ALA A 397 -10.82 -17.50 18.96
C ALA A 397 -9.98 -16.95 17.79
N GLN A 398 -10.20 -15.68 17.41
CA GLN A 398 -9.38 -15.01 16.39
C GLN A 398 -7.94 -14.80 16.85
N ALA A 399 -7.70 -14.51 18.13
CA ALA A 399 -6.36 -14.41 18.71
C ALA A 399 -5.66 -15.78 18.71
N GLU A 400 -6.34 -16.85 19.11
CA GLU A 400 -5.79 -18.22 19.05
C GLU A 400 -5.48 -18.66 17.61
N ALA A 401 -6.37 -18.35 16.67
CA ALA A 401 -6.14 -18.63 15.26
C ALA A 401 -4.93 -17.87 14.71
N ALA A 402 -4.71 -16.62 15.15
CA ALA A 402 -3.53 -15.84 14.76
C ALA A 402 -2.22 -16.44 15.33
N ASP A 403 -2.23 -16.95 16.57
CA ASP A 403 -1.07 -17.63 17.16
C ASP A 403 -0.70 -18.90 16.39
N LEU A 404 -1.70 -19.70 15.99
CA LEU A 404 -1.50 -20.84 15.10
C LEU A 404 -0.98 -20.41 13.72
N GLY A 405 -1.47 -19.27 13.20
CA GLY A 405 -0.98 -18.67 11.97
C GLY A 405 0.50 -18.32 12.02
N VAL A 406 1.00 -17.81 13.15
CA VAL A 406 2.44 -17.57 13.37
C VAL A 406 3.24 -18.87 13.27
N GLN A 407 2.79 -19.94 13.94
CA GLN A 407 3.47 -21.23 13.90
C GLN A 407 3.53 -21.80 12.48
N LEU A 408 2.41 -21.76 11.76
CA LEU A 408 2.34 -22.23 10.38
C LEU A 408 3.25 -21.41 9.45
N THR A 409 3.27 -20.09 9.62
CA THR A 409 4.14 -19.22 8.82
C THR A 409 5.61 -19.49 9.10
N LYS A 410 6.02 -19.66 10.36
CA LYS A 410 7.39 -20.03 10.72
C LYS A 410 7.79 -21.38 10.11
N ALA A 411 6.92 -22.37 10.17
CA ALA A 411 7.18 -23.68 9.54
C ALA A 411 7.29 -23.56 8.00
N LYS A 412 6.39 -22.78 7.37
CA LYS A 412 6.44 -22.51 5.92
C LYS A 412 7.75 -21.84 5.52
N VAL A 413 8.16 -20.80 6.25
CA VAL A 413 9.39 -20.06 5.96
C VAL A 413 10.60 -20.95 6.15
N ALA A 414 10.68 -21.75 7.22
CA ALA A 414 11.77 -22.71 7.43
C ALA A 414 11.88 -23.72 6.29
N ALA A 415 10.76 -24.29 5.83
CA ALA A 415 10.73 -25.18 4.67
C ALA A 415 11.15 -24.46 3.38
N GLY A 416 10.68 -23.21 3.19
CA GLY A 416 11.04 -22.37 2.06
C GLY A 416 12.54 -22.05 2.01
N VAL A 417 13.15 -21.71 3.16
CA VAL A 417 14.60 -21.47 3.27
C VAL A 417 15.38 -22.74 2.88
N LYS A 418 14.99 -23.90 3.40
CA LYS A 418 15.65 -25.17 3.06
C LYS A 418 15.57 -25.48 1.56
N SER A 419 14.39 -25.30 0.95
CA SER A 419 14.19 -25.51 -0.49
C SER A 419 15.02 -24.55 -1.32
N SER A 420 14.98 -23.25 -0.99
CA SER A 420 15.73 -22.21 -1.72
C SER A 420 17.24 -22.36 -1.55
N TYR A 421 17.71 -22.82 -0.39
CA TYR A 421 19.13 -23.12 -0.19
C TYR A 421 19.61 -24.28 -1.06
N LEU A 422 18.84 -25.36 -1.17
CA LEU A 422 19.15 -26.48 -2.06
C LEU A 422 19.13 -26.07 -3.54
N GLU A 423 18.21 -25.19 -3.92
CA GLU A 423 18.13 -24.61 -5.26
C GLU A 423 19.39 -23.75 -5.55
N LEU A 424 19.81 -22.94 -4.58
CA LEU A 424 21.05 -22.14 -4.65
C LEU A 424 22.30 -23.02 -4.86
N GLU A 425 22.45 -24.07 -4.07
CA GLU A 425 23.57 -25.01 -4.18
C GLU A 425 23.61 -25.70 -5.56
N ARG A 426 22.44 -26.10 -6.06
CA ARG A 426 22.32 -26.71 -7.39
C ARG A 426 22.70 -25.71 -8.49
N SER A 427 22.12 -24.51 -8.48
CA SER A 427 22.36 -23.49 -9.50
C SER A 427 23.82 -22.98 -9.46
N ARG A 428 24.42 -22.88 -8.26
CA ARG A 428 25.86 -22.58 -8.09
C ARG A 428 26.74 -23.59 -8.83
N LYS A 429 26.47 -24.88 -8.67
CA LYS A 429 27.21 -25.95 -9.35
C LYS A 429 27.06 -25.88 -10.87
N LEU A 430 25.83 -25.61 -11.36
CA LEU A 430 25.56 -25.47 -12.79
C LEU A 430 26.30 -24.26 -13.38
N SER A 431 26.26 -23.10 -12.72
CA SER A 431 27.01 -21.91 -13.13
C SER A 431 28.53 -22.17 -13.19
N GLN A 432 29.10 -22.86 -12.18
CA GLN A 432 30.51 -23.24 -12.21
C GLN A 432 30.87 -24.17 -13.38
N LEU A 433 30.01 -25.15 -13.67
CA LEU A 433 30.22 -26.04 -14.83
C LEU A 433 30.13 -25.32 -16.15
N ALA A 434 29.13 -24.43 -16.31
CA ALA A 434 28.97 -23.64 -17.52
C ALA A 434 30.19 -22.74 -17.78
N ARG A 435 30.74 -22.11 -16.76
CA ARG A 435 31.98 -21.30 -16.86
C ARG A 435 33.19 -22.16 -17.26
N ARG A 436 33.34 -23.36 -16.70
CA ARG A 436 34.40 -24.27 -17.11
C ARG A 436 34.26 -24.68 -18.59
N MET A 437 33.05 -24.86 -19.08
CA MET A 437 32.79 -25.13 -20.49
C MET A 437 33.24 -23.97 -21.38
N VAL A 438 32.90 -22.72 -21.03
CA VAL A 438 33.35 -21.56 -21.77
C VAL A 438 34.88 -21.42 -21.74
N SER A 439 35.53 -21.59 -20.59
CA SER A 439 36.98 -21.53 -20.50
C SER A 439 37.68 -22.63 -21.32
N ALA A 440 37.13 -23.85 -21.34
CA ALA A 440 37.66 -24.92 -22.17
C ALA A 440 37.54 -24.59 -23.68
N THR A 441 36.44 -23.98 -24.09
CA THR A 441 36.23 -23.53 -25.49
C THR A 441 37.21 -22.45 -25.88
N GLN A 442 37.53 -21.50 -24.98
CA GLN A 442 38.53 -20.47 -25.23
C GLN A 442 39.95 -21.05 -25.48
N VAL A 443 40.31 -22.13 -24.77
CA VAL A 443 41.59 -22.84 -25.00
C VAL A 443 41.59 -23.52 -26.37
N ILE A 444 40.45 -24.10 -26.78
CA ILE A 444 40.31 -24.73 -28.11
C ILE A 444 40.43 -23.64 -29.21
N GLU A 445 39.72 -22.51 -29.03
CA GLU A 445 39.76 -21.38 -29.97
C GLU A 445 41.17 -20.82 -30.17
N ALA A 446 41.93 -20.67 -29.07
CA ALA A 446 43.33 -20.24 -29.16
C ALA A 446 44.22 -21.18 -29.96
N SER A 447 43.83 -22.44 -30.16
CA SER A 447 44.54 -23.46 -30.92
C SER A 447 44.18 -23.48 -32.42
N TYR A 448 43.07 -22.81 -32.81
CA TYR A 448 42.56 -22.71 -34.18
C TYR A 448 42.63 -21.28 -34.70
N LYS A 449 42.65 -21.09 -36.04
CA LYS A 449 42.61 -19.74 -36.64
C LYS A 449 41.29 -19.03 -36.30
N SER A 450 41.39 -17.83 -35.79
CA SER A 450 40.31 -17.07 -35.07
C SER A 450 39.10 -16.63 -35.92
N ASP A 451 39.05 -16.92 -37.22
CA ASP A 451 37.97 -16.45 -38.14
C ASP A 451 36.99 -17.54 -38.59
N ASP A 452 37.01 -18.69 -37.94
CA ASP A 452 36.04 -19.75 -38.28
C ASP A 452 34.64 -19.46 -37.68
N PRO A 453 33.64 -19.25 -38.53
CA PRO A 453 32.27 -18.96 -38.09
C PRO A 453 31.64 -20.11 -37.26
N GLU A 454 32.20 -21.34 -37.36
CA GLU A 454 31.76 -22.48 -36.59
C GLU A 454 32.16 -22.37 -35.10
N ILE A 455 33.40 -21.94 -34.89
CA ILE A 455 33.94 -21.70 -33.55
C ILE A 455 33.23 -20.51 -32.90
N ALA A 456 32.99 -19.41 -33.65
CA ALA A 456 32.30 -18.25 -33.19
C ALA A 456 30.82 -18.57 -32.75
N SER A 457 30.11 -19.39 -33.54
CA SER A 457 28.78 -19.83 -33.22
C SER A 457 28.74 -20.72 -31.98
N ALA A 458 29.64 -21.70 -31.88
CA ALA A 458 29.78 -22.58 -30.72
C ALA A 458 30.09 -21.81 -29.42
N ARG A 459 31.01 -20.83 -29.51
CA ARG A 459 31.35 -19.93 -28.41
C ARG A 459 30.14 -19.11 -27.94
N ALA A 460 29.45 -18.44 -28.88
CA ALA A 460 28.30 -17.63 -28.54
C ALA A 460 27.17 -18.44 -27.86
N LYS A 461 26.96 -19.69 -28.31
CA LYS A 461 26.01 -20.61 -27.68
C LYS A 461 26.42 -20.97 -26.25
N MET A 462 27.70 -21.28 -26.02
CA MET A 462 28.18 -21.61 -24.67
C MET A 462 28.19 -20.40 -23.73
N GLU A 463 28.47 -19.20 -24.24
CA GLU A 463 28.34 -17.97 -23.48
C GLU A 463 26.88 -17.69 -23.13
N ALA A 464 25.92 -17.93 -24.04
CA ALA A 464 24.49 -17.82 -23.73
C ALA A 464 24.05 -18.78 -22.63
N ASP A 465 24.51 -20.04 -22.70
CA ASP A 465 24.19 -21.05 -21.67
C ASP A 465 24.85 -20.70 -20.32
N MET A 466 26.05 -20.12 -20.34
CA MET A 466 26.69 -19.62 -19.14
C MET A 466 25.91 -18.45 -18.51
N PHE A 467 25.43 -17.50 -19.31
CA PHE A 467 24.63 -16.39 -18.80
C PHE A 467 23.28 -16.86 -18.24
N ARG A 468 22.64 -17.87 -18.86
CA ARG A 468 21.43 -18.49 -18.30
C ARG A 468 21.70 -19.16 -16.95
N ALA A 469 22.76 -19.94 -16.84
CA ALA A 469 23.14 -20.61 -15.59
C ALA A 469 23.52 -19.59 -14.49
N GLU A 470 24.14 -18.49 -14.86
CA GLU A 470 24.48 -17.39 -13.95
C GLU A 470 23.21 -16.67 -13.47
N LEU A 471 22.27 -16.41 -14.36
CA LEU A 471 20.98 -15.82 -14.02
C LEU A 471 20.21 -16.72 -13.05
N GLU A 472 20.14 -18.03 -13.32
CA GLU A 472 19.48 -19.00 -12.40
C GLU A 472 20.14 -18.98 -11.00
N TYR A 473 21.46 -18.90 -10.94
CA TYR A 473 22.17 -18.82 -9.66
C TYR A 473 21.84 -17.51 -8.92
N ARG A 474 21.87 -16.38 -9.60
CA ARG A 474 21.54 -15.08 -9.02
C ARG A 474 20.08 -14.99 -8.60
N GLN A 475 19.15 -15.54 -9.38
CA GLN A 475 17.73 -15.61 -9.00
C GLN A 475 17.51 -16.50 -7.77
N ALA A 476 18.21 -17.65 -7.68
CA ALA A 476 18.15 -18.50 -6.49
C ALA A 476 18.71 -17.78 -5.25
N TYR A 477 19.79 -17.02 -5.40
CA TYR A 477 20.36 -16.19 -4.35
C TYR A 477 19.41 -15.06 -3.92
N ALA A 478 18.84 -14.35 -4.88
CA ALA A 478 17.86 -13.27 -4.61
C ALA A 478 16.62 -13.82 -3.89
N LYS A 479 16.12 -15.00 -4.30
CA LYS A 479 15.00 -15.68 -3.65
C LYS A 479 15.32 -16.05 -2.21
N LEU A 480 16.54 -16.57 -1.94
CA LEU A 480 17.00 -16.87 -0.60
C LEU A 480 17.14 -15.59 0.25
N LYS A 481 17.71 -14.51 -0.33
CA LYS A 481 17.84 -13.21 0.33
C LYS A 481 16.47 -12.59 0.66
N ALA A 482 15.49 -12.73 -0.22
CA ALA A 482 14.12 -12.25 0.02
C ALA A 482 13.46 -12.96 1.22
N LEU A 483 13.80 -14.25 1.47
CA LEU A 483 13.33 -14.99 2.64
C LEU A 483 14.01 -14.55 3.94
N VAL A 484 15.22 -14.01 3.86
CA VAL A 484 15.94 -13.48 5.04
C VAL A 484 15.39 -12.12 5.46
N GLY A 485 14.76 -11.38 4.55
CA GLY A 485 14.32 -9.99 4.77
C GLY A 485 15.40 -8.99 4.34
N ALA A 486 15.00 -7.74 4.08
CA ALA A 486 15.93 -6.67 3.77
C ALA A 486 16.71 -6.28 5.03
N GLU A 487 18.03 -6.22 4.93
CA GLU A 487 18.91 -5.61 5.93
C GLU A 487 18.70 -4.10 5.97
#